data_63b8adbf8726e369d6ab0ff2a6519c6a
#
_entry.id   63b8adbf8726e369d6ab0ff2a6519c6a
#
_cell.length_a   1.000
_cell.length_b   1.000
_cell.length_c   1.000
_cell.angle_alpha   90.00
_cell.angle_beta   90.00
_cell.angle_gamma   90.00
#
_symmetry.space_group_name_H-M   'P 1'
#
loop_
_entity.id
_entity.type
_entity.pdbx_description
1 polymer ?
#
loop_
_entity_poly.entity_id
_entity_poly.type
_entity_poly.pdbx_seq_one_letter_code
_entity_poly.pdbx_strand_id
1 'polypeptide(L)'
;LAEFRGGASSDSYGTRASAVVVISQSDAESFEKRLDKAIAKFDKKWGDLEEGYEFSYEQTDMPSRVMTPGSAGDIVSLFYTMISGVYLTDEDTDETVAYTNIGRLSIKNSIASVRIKAASKSYPTLTEMDDAVKTIAEISNFSYRKTSSSVLWKEYENRGLLGSFQFAAEEITGNKIAETSTFETHLCGVLKDRNNSLSLLSFGLNYNCWDDAANTIIEFLEDITAADIVSQYFGAE
;
A
#
# COMPACT_ATOMS: atom_id res chain seq x y z
N LEU A 1 23.73 -16.83 6.76
CA LEU A 1 23.35 -15.68 5.94
C LEU A 1 24.43 -14.62 6.07
N ALA A 2 24.96 -14.15 4.94
CA ALA A 2 25.95 -13.08 4.91
C ALA A 2 25.32 -11.75 4.46
N GLU A 3 24.56 -11.80 3.38
CA GLU A 3 23.84 -10.65 2.86
C GLU A 3 22.41 -11.01 2.53
N PHE A 4 21.54 -10.02 2.66
CA PHE A 4 20.17 -10.10 2.16
C PHE A 4 19.69 -8.70 1.81
N ARG A 5 19.22 -8.53 0.58
CA ARG A 5 18.71 -7.24 0.06
C ARG A 5 17.48 -7.51 -0.78
N GLY A 6 16.53 -6.59 -0.73
CA GLY A 6 15.36 -6.66 -1.59
C GLY A 6 14.59 -5.36 -1.59
N GLY A 7 13.92 -5.10 -2.69
CA GLY A 7 13.10 -3.92 -2.88
C GLY A 7 13.83 -2.59 -2.88
N ALA A 8 13.14 -1.53 -3.27
CA ALA A 8 13.68 -0.18 -3.38
C ALA A 8 13.13 0.78 -2.31
N SER A 9 11.82 0.80 -2.12
CA SER A 9 11.13 1.67 -1.16
C SER A 9 9.89 0.99 -0.57
N SER A 10 9.33 1.54 0.50
CA SER A 10 8.06 1.07 1.08
C SER A 10 6.86 1.27 0.15
N ASP A 11 6.97 2.19 -0.80
CA ASP A 11 5.88 2.60 -1.70
C ASP A 11 5.88 1.87 -3.05
N SER A 12 6.81 0.92 -3.22
CA SER A 12 6.91 0.08 -4.43
C SER A 12 7.00 -1.38 -4.05
N TYR A 13 6.46 -2.24 -4.91
CA TYR A 13 6.69 -3.67 -4.81
C TYR A 13 8.16 -3.99 -5.07
N GLY A 14 8.70 -4.95 -4.33
CA GLY A 14 10.06 -5.42 -4.53
C GLY A 14 10.17 -6.24 -5.82
N THR A 15 10.87 -5.70 -6.83
CA THR A 15 11.09 -6.37 -8.11
C THR A 15 12.36 -7.21 -8.16
N ARG A 16 13.26 -7.06 -7.18
CA ARG A 16 14.51 -7.80 -7.07
C ARG A 16 14.85 -8.10 -5.63
N ALA A 17 15.36 -9.30 -5.39
CA ALA A 17 15.95 -9.67 -4.11
C ALA A 17 17.20 -10.53 -4.34
N SER A 18 18.17 -10.42 -3.45
CA SER A 18 19.37 -11.26 -3.47
C SER A 18 19.81 -11.62 -2.07
N ALA A 19 20.37 -12.79 -1.92
CA ALA A 19 20.94 -13.26 -0.66
C ALA A 19 22.31 -13.93 -0.91
N VAL A 20 23.25 -13.72 0.00
CA VAL A 20 24.50 -14.48 0.05
C VAL A 20 24.46 -15.39 1.27
N VAL A 21 24.58 -16.68 1.05
CA VAL A 21 24.60 -17.69 2.11
C VAL A 21 25.91 -18.45 2.10
N VAL A 22 26.40 -18.82 3.28
CA VAL A 22 27.56 -19.68 3.45
C VAL A 22 27.07 -21.01 3.97
N ILE A 23 27.41 -22.05 3.26
CA ILE A 23 27.08 -23.46 3.58
C ILE A 23 28.32 -24.30 3.60
N SER A 24 28.32 -25.42 4.29
CA SER A 24 29.42 -26.35 4.22
C SER A 24 29.48 -27.02 2.84
N GLN A 25 30.66 -27.39 2.39
CA GLN A 25 30.81 -28.08 1.11
C GLN A 25 30.06 -29.40 1.07
N SER A 26 29.94 -30.08 2.22
CA SER A 26 29.16 -31.31 2.35
C SER A 26 27.66 -31.12 2.16
N ASP A 27 27.15 -29.92 2.40
CA ASP A 27 25.73 -29.62 2.33
C ASP A 27 25.31 -28.92 1.02
N ALA A 28 26.29 -28.56 0.17
CA ALA A 28 26.05 -27.78 -1.05
C ALA A 28 25.00 -28.46 -1.96
N GLU A 29 25.20 -29.73 -2.31
CA GLU A 29 24.27 -30.49 -3.16
C GLU A 29 22.86 -30.58 -2.55
N SER A 30 22.78 -30.78 -1.23
CA SER A 30 21.49 -30.84 -0.52
C SER A 30 20.80 -29.48 -0.51
N PHE A 31 21.55 -28.40 -0.40
CA PHE A 31 21.03 -27.03 -0.46
C PHE A 31 20.49 -26.71 -1.84
N GLU A 32 21.24 -26.99 -2.90
CA GLU A 32 20.83 -26.77 -4.30
C GLU A 32 19.53 -27.51 -4.61
N LYS A 33 19.44 -28.80 -4.26
CA LYS A 33 18.20 -29.60 -4.42
C LYS A 33 16.99 -29.00 -3.69
N ARG A 34 17.19 -28.38 -2.52
CA ARG A 34 16.10 -27.72 -1.79
C ARG A 34 15.71 -26.41 -2.45
N LEU A 35 16.67 -25.66 -2.97
CA LEU A 35 16.45 -24.41 -3.70
C LEU A 35 15.66 -24.68 -4.98
N ASP A 36 16.11 -25.65 -5.80
CA ASP A 36 15.40 -26.05 -7.01
C ASP A 36 13.96 -26.51 -6.73
N LYS A 37 13.77 -27.24 -5.64
CA LYS A 37 12.41 -27.61 -5.19
C LYS A 37 11.56 -26.40 -4.80
N ALA A 38 12.16 -25.41 -4.17
CA ALA A 38 11.44 -24.19 -3.78
C ALA A 38 11.08 -23.36 -5.02
N ILE A 39 11.99 -23.24 -5.98
CA ILE A 39 11.75 -22.58 -7.27
C ILE A 39 10.65 -23.30 -8.03
N ALA A 40 10.72 -24.62 -8.19
CA ALA A 40 9.67 -25.39 -8.88
C ALA A 40 8.29 -25.28 -8.20
N LYS A 41 8.26 -25.16 -6.86
CA LYS A 41 6.99 -24.94 -6.13
C LYS A 41 6.44 -23.54 -6.37
N PHE A 42 7.31 -22.54 -6.45
CA PHE A 42 6.92 -21.17 -6.80
C PHE A 42 6.35 -21.12 -8.22
N ASP A 43 7.09 -21.68 -9.17
CA ASP A 43 6.72 -21.78 -10.58
C ASP A 43 5.34 -22.43 -10.76
N LYS A 44 5.13 -23.57 -10.13
CA LYS A 44 3.84 -24.25 -10.17
C LYS A 44 2.67 -23.42 -9.60
N LYS A 45 2.94 -22.55 -8.63
CA LYS A 45 1.89 -21.76 -7.97
C LYS A 45 1.63 -20.43 -8.65
N TRP A 46 2.67 -19.80 -9.18
CA TRP A 46 2.63 -18.40 -9.62
C TRP A 46 3.07 -18.20 -11.07
N GLY A 47 3.69 -19.20 -11.72
CA GLY A 47 4.26 -19.09 -13.04
C GLY A 47 3.28 -18.64 -14.13
N ASP A 48 2.02 -19.04 -14.03
CA ASP A 48 0.97 -18.62 -14.97
C ASP A 48 0.44 -17.20 -14.71
N LEU A 49 0.71 -16.65 -13.50
CA LEU A 49 0.20 -15.34 -13.07
C LEU A 49 1.27 -14.24 -13.13
N GLU A 50 2.53 -14.62 -12.99
CA GLU A 50 3.68 -13.72 -12.91
C GLU A 50 4.59 -13.97 -14.09
N GLU A 51 4.43 -13.20 -15.16
CA GLU A 51 5.31 -13.29 -16.33
C GLU A 51 6.64 -12.56 -16.08
N GLY A 52 7.76 -13.14 -16.52
CA GLY A 52 9.06 -12.48 -16.56
C GLY A 52 9.85 -12.49 -15.25
N TYR A 53 9.54 -13.37 -14.27
CA TYR A 53 10.43 -13.61 -13.14
C TYR A 53 11.57 -14.55 -13.53
N GLU A 54 12.74 -14.35 -12.90
CA GLU A 54 13.94 -15.15 -13.09
C GLU A 54 14.57 -15.50 -11.74
N PHE A 55 14.90 -16.75 -11.55
CA PHE A 55 15.72 -17.21 -10.42
C PHE A 55 17.08 -17.66 -10.93
N SER A 56 18.14 -17.11 -10.34
CA SER A 56 19.50 -17.54 -10.61
C SER A 56 20.28 -17.69 -9.32
N TYR A 57 21.21 -18.61 -9.27
CA TYR A 57 22.18 -18.72 -8.18
C TYR A 57 23.53 -19.13 -8.74
N GLU A 58 24.58 -18.65 -8.09
CA GLU A 58 25.96 -18.91 -8.47
C GLU A 58 26.85 -18.98 -7.24
N GLN A 59 28.00 -19.65 -7.39
CA GLN A 59 29.01 -19.62 -6.38
C GLN A 59 29.76 -18.29 -6.45
N THR A 60 29.94 -17.63 -5.30
CA THR A 60 30.68 -16.36 -5.20
C THR A 60 31.83 -16.47 -4.21
N ASP A 61 32.66 -15.43 -4.14
CA ASP A 61 33.74 -15.34 -3.18
C ASP A 61 33.23 -15.42 -1.74
N MET A 62 34.06 -16.01 -0.87
CA MET A 62 33.73 -16.14 0.54
C MET A 62 33.60 -14.77 1.19
N PRO A 63 32.42 -14.44 1.77
CA PRO A 63 32.21 -13.16 2.42
C PRO A 63 33.09 -13.04 3.67
N SER A 64 33.58 -11.83 3.95
CA SER A 64 34.43 -11.55 5.12
C SER A 64 33.66 -11.66 6.45
N ARG A 65 32.36 -11.61 6.43
CA ARG A 65 31.49 -11.68 7.61
C ARG A 65 30.18 -12.45 7.30
N VAL A 66 29.73 -13.18 8.28
CA VAL A 66 28.41 -13.84 8.26
C VAL A 66 27.65 -13.45 9.52
N MET A 67 26.34 -13.50 9.44
CA MET A 67 25.47 -13.32 10.62
C MET A 67 25.60 -14.51 11.56
N THR A 68 25.39 -14.27 12.83
CA THR A 68 25.19 -15.37 13.78
C THR A 68 23.95 -16.16 13.38
N PRO A 69 23.88 -17.45 13.71
CA PRO A 69 22.67 -18.25 13.46
C PRO A 69 21.40 -17.62 14.05
N GLY A 70 21.49 -17.01 15.24
CA GLY A 70 20.39 -16.29 15.88
C GLY A 70 19.90 -15.12 15.02
N SER A 71 20.79 -14.19 14.65
CA SER A 71 20.41 -13.04 13.82
C SER A 71 19.87 -13.42 12.45
N ALA A 72 20.39 -14.50 11.85
CA ALA A 72 19.85 -15.03 10.60
C ALA A 72 18.45 -15.62 10.81
N GLY A 73 18.25 -16.33 11.93
CA GLY A 73 16.96 -16.86 12.35
C GLY A 73 15.93 -15.78 12.58
N ASP A 74 16.29 -14.68 13.25
CA ASP A 74 15.41 -13.53 13.49
C ASP A 74 14.89 -12.91 12.17
N ILE A 75 15.78 -12.73 11.18
CA ILE A 75 15.40 -12.24 9.84
C ILE A 75 14.44 -13.21 9.15
N VAL A 76 14.75 -14.50 9.15
CA VAL A 76 13.89 -15.53 8.53
C VAL A 76 12.53 -15.57 9.23
N SER A 77 12.51 -15.52 10.57
CA SER A 77 11.28 -15.49 11.37
C SER A 77 10.41 -14.29 11.01
N LEU A 78 11.00 -13.09 10.92
CA LEU A 78 10.29 -11.88 10.53
C LEU A 78 9.61 -12.05 9.16
N PHE A 79 10.33 -12.50 8.15
CA PHE A 79 9.77 -12.69 6.80
C PHE A 79 8.75 -13.81 6.72
N TYR A 80 8.89 -14.84 7.53
CA TYR A 80 7.95 -15.96 7.55
C TYR A 80 6.62 -15.61 8.21
N THR A 81 6.64 -14.71 9.19
CA THR A 81 5.46 -14.30 9.97
C THR A 81 4.81 -13.02 9.47
N MET A 82 5.57 -12.15 8.80
CA MET A 82 5.05 -10.88 8.29
C MET A 82 4.12 -11.12 7.12
N ILE A 83 2.92 -10.56 7.20
CA ILE A 83 1.98 -10.54 6.09
C ILE A 83 2.46 -9.49 5.08
N SER A 84 2.60 -9.88 3.82
CA SER A 84 2.84 -8.95 2.71
C SER A 84 1.85 -9.27 1.59
N GLY A 85 1.08 -8.28 1.19
CA GLY A 85 -0.03 -8.43 0.25
C GLY A 85 -1.34 -7.99 0.87
N VAL A 86 -2.45 -8.51 0.35
CA VAL A 86 -3.81 -8.19 0.83
C VAL A 86 -3.96 -8.65 2.28
N TYR A 87 -4.37 -7.74 3.14
CA TYR A 87 -4.67 -8.00 4.56
C TYR A 87 -6.15 -8.22 4.78
N LEU A 88 -6.99 -7.42 4.13
CA LEU A 88 -8.44 -7.49 4.24
C LEU A 88 -9.08 -7.13 2.89
N THR A 89 -10.07 -7.93 2.50
CA THR A 89 -10.93 -7.72 1.34
C THR A 89 -12.35 -7.47 1.83
N ASP A 90 -13.09 -6.62 1.14
CA ASP A 90 -14.52 -6.44 1.36
C ASP A 90 -15.27 -7.66 0.82
N GLU A 91 -16.14 -8.26 1.63
CA GLU A 91 -16.82 -9.52 1.29
C GLU A 91 -17.89 -9.34 0.21
N ASP A 92 -18.47 -8.14 0.08
CA ASP A 92 -19.55 -7.86 -0.86
C ASP A 92 -19.04 -7.43 -2.24
N THR A 93 -17.91 -6.70 -2.28
CA THR A 93 -17.38 -6.09 -3.51
C THR A 93 -16.10 -6.75 -4.03
N ASP A 94 -15.48 -7.63 -3.26
CA ASP A 94 -14.16 -8.23 -3.51
C ASP A 94 -13.03 -7.18 -3.65
N GLU A 95 -13.28 -5.95 -3.19
CA GLU A 95 -12.27 -4.90 -3.20
C GLU A 95 -11.28 -5.05 -2.05
N THR A 96 -10.01 -4.78 -2.31
CA THR A 96 -9.00 -4.68 -1.25
C THR A 96 -9.31 -3.50 -0.33
N VAL A 97 -9.48 -3.77 0.96
CA VAL A 97 -9.72 -2.78 2.02
C VAL A 97 -8.46 -2.43 2.79
N ALA A 98 -7.55 -3.39 2.91
CA ALA A 98 -6.28 -3.20 3.58
C ALA A 98 -5.19 -4.08 2.99
N TYR A 99 -3.96 -3.58 2.96
CA TYR A 99 -2.80 -4.34 2.51
C TYR A 99 -1.53 -3.93 3.26
N THR A 100 -0.55 -4.83 3.28
CA THR A 100 0.82 -4.55 3.71
C THR A 100 1.77 -4.80 2.55
N ASN A 101 2.87 -4.05 2.55
CA ASN A 101 3.95 -4.23 1.58
C ASN A 101 5.31 -4.20 2.27
N ILE A 102 6.08 -5.27 2.14
CA ILE A 102 7.49 -5.28 2.51
C ILE A 102 8.26 -4.68 1.33
N GLY A 103 8.43 -3.36 1.35
CA GLY A 103 8.96 -2.63 0.20
C GLY A 103 10.49 -2.59 0.13
N ARG A 104 11.20 -2.75 1.26
CA ARG A 104 12.65 -2.76 1.27
C ARG A 104 13.23 -3.53 2.45
N LEU A 105 14.20 -4.37 2.15
CA LEU A 105 15.13 -4.94 3.11
C LEU A 105 16.56 -4.47 2.79
N SER A 106 17.31 -4.07 3.79
CA SER A 106 18.72 -3.77 3.66
C SER A 106 19.50 -4.15 4.91
N ILE A 107 20.72 -4.64 4.71
CA ILE A 107 21.68 -4.88 5.78
C ILE A 107 22.85 -3.95 5.50
N LYS A 108 23.12 -3.03 6.44
CA LYS A 108 24.20 -2.06 6.35
C LYS A 108 24.84 -1.89 7.73
N ASN A 109 26.19 -1.95 7.77
CA ASN A 109 26.95 -1.80 9.01
C ASN A 109 26.48 -2.75 10.13
N SER A 110 26.21 -4.02 9.77
CA SER A 110 25.69 -5.05 10.69
C SER A 110 24.31 -4.76 11.28
N ILE A 111 23.55 -3.84 10.69
CA ILE A 111 22.17 -3.54 11.06
C ILE A 111 21.27 -3.98 9.93
N ALA A 112 20.34 -4.89 10.24
CA ALA A 112 19.24 -5.24 9.35
C ALA A 112 18.09 -4.24 9.54
N SER A 113 17.56 -3.72 8.45
CA SER A 113 16.39 -2.86 8.46
C SER A 113 15.39 -3.27 7.41
N VAL A 114 14.11 -3.35 7.81
CA VAL A 114 12.99 -3.67 6.95
C VAL A 114 12.05 -2.47 6.94
N ARG A 115 11.62 -2.05 5.76
CA ARG A 115 10.61 -1.02 5.59
C ARG A 115 9.33 -1.65 5.12
N ILE A 116 8.27 -1.39 5.86
CA ILE A 116 6.93 -1.93 5.61
C ILE A 116 5.98 -0.75 5.47
N LYS A 117 5.09 -0.83 4.49
CA LYS A 117 3.92 0.04 4.35
C LYS A 117 2.69 -0.77 4.73
N ALA A 118 1.90 -0.23 5.63
CA ALA A 118 0.55 -0.70 5.88
C ALA A 118 -0.42 0.37 5.37
N ALA A 119 -1.45 -0.02 4.67
CA ALA A 119 -2.49 0.88 4.16
C ALA A 119 -3.86 0.25 4.39
N SER A 120 -4.83 1.07 4.79
CA SER A 120 -6.22 0.66 4.97
C SER A 120 -7.15 1.83 4.69
N LYS A 121 -8.37 1.51 4.25
CA LYS A 121 -9.49 2.45 4.13
C LYS A 121 -10.15 2.73 5.50
N SER A 122 -9.69 2.11 6.59
CA SER A 122 -10.26 2.16 7.94
C SER A 122 -9.21 2.40 9.02
N TYR A 123 -9.45 3.38 9.92
CA TYR A 123 -8.57 3.63 11.06
C TYR A 123 -8.46 2.46 12.05
N PRO A 124 -9.56 1.80 12.46
CA PRO A 124 -9.47 0.62 13.32
C PRO A 124 -8.59 -0.47 12.72
N THR A 125 -8.80 -0.81 11.44
CA THR A 125 -7.99 -1.81 10.74
C THR A 125 -6.51 -1.37 10.64
N LEU A 126 -6.25 -0.10 10.37
CA LEU A 126 -4.88 0.41 10.31
C LEU A 126 -4.16 0.31 11.67
N THR A 127 -4.88 0.54 12.76
CA THR A 127 -4.36 0.37 14.13
C THR A 127 -4.05 -1.09 14.42
N GLU A 128 -4.95 -1.99 14.08
CA GLU A 128 -4.75 -3.44 14.22
C GLU A 128 -3.52 -3.92 13.44
N MET A 129 -3.35 -3.45 12.19
CA MET A 129 -2.18 -3.77 11.37
C MET A 129 -0.88 -3.24 11.99
N ASP A 130 -0.91 -2.03 12.54
CA ASP A 130 0.23 -1.41 13.23
C ASP A 130 0.67 -2.24 14.43
N ASP A 131 -0.29 -2.66 15.27
CA ASP A 131 -0.06 -3.51 16.44
C ASP A 131 0.44 -4.91 16.02
N ALA A 132 -0.08 -5.48 14.94
CA ALA A 132 0.37 -6.76 14.41
C ALA A 132 1.83 -6.67 13.92
N VAL A 133 2.16 -5.66 13.13
CA VAL A 133 3.54 -5.42 12.64
C VAL A 133 4.50 -5.21 13.79
N LYS A 134 4.11 -4.44 14.81
CA LYS A 134 4.89 -4.22 16.02
C LYS A 134 5.15 -5.53 16.77
N THR A 135 4.10 -6.31 17.00
CA THR A 135 4.19 -7.61 17.70
C THR A 135 5.12 -8.58 16.95
N ILE A 136 4.96 -8.69 15.64
CA ILE A 136 5.81 -9.55 14.80
C ILE A 136 7.28 -9.09 14.86
N ALA A 137 7.53 -7.79 14.82
CA ALA A 137 8.88 -7.25 14.96
C ALA A 137 9.50 -7.63 16.31
N GLU A 138 8.77 -7.45 17.41
CA GLU A 138 9.22 -7.77 18.77
C GLU A 138 9.52 -9.27 18.94
N ILE A 139 8.65 -10.16 18.46
CA ILE A 139 8.84 -11.62 18.50
C ILE A 139 10.08 -12.04 17.67
N SER A 140 10.37 -11.31 16.60
CA SER A 140 11.52 -11.56 15.73
C SER A 140 12.78 -10.79 16.17
N ASN A 141 12.84 -10.29 17.39
CA ASN A 141 13.95 -9.50 17.94
C ASN A 141 14.31 -8.23 17.15
N PHE A 142 13.35 -7.65 16.45
CA PHE A 142 13.50 -6.34 15.81
C PHE A 142 12.89 -5.24 16.66
N SER A 143 13.52 -4.07 16.65
CA SER A 143 12.90 -2.87 17.18
C SER A 143 11.94 -2.27 16.14
N TYR A 144 10.74 -1.94 16.60
CA TYR A 144 9.72 -1.28 15.78
C TYR A 144 9.80 0.24 15.89
N ARG A 145 9.58 0.94 14.77
CA ARG A 145 9.43 2.38 14.73
C ARG A 145 8.49 2.82 13.61
N LYS A 146 7.39 3.47 13.96
CA LYS A 146 6.52 4.15 13.00
C LYS A 146 7.20 5.44 12.52
N THR A 147 7.41 5.56 11.22
CA THR A 147 8.14 6.68 10.61
C THR A 147 7.23 7.75 10.04
N SER A 148 6.04 7.37 9.61
CA SER A 148 5.02 8.26 9.08
C SER A 148 3.63 7.69 9.31
N SER A 149 2.63 8.54 9.29
CA SER A 149 1.22 8.17 9.30
C SER A 149 0.47 9.10 8.37
N SER A 150 -0.41 8.56 7.56
CA SER A 150 -1.31 9.31 6.70
C SER A 150 -2.62 9.58 7.40
N VAL A 151 -3.22 10.72 7.12
CA VAL A 151 -4.58 11.03 7.54
C VAL A 151 -5.53 10.43 6.53
N LEU A 152 -6.43 9.56 6.97
CA LEU A 152 -7.51 9.04 6.13
C LEU A 152 -8.56 10.12 5.97
N TRP A 153 -9.06 10.26 4.76
CA TRP A 153 -10.19 11.14 4.47
C TRP A 153 -11.45 10.29 4.29
N LYS A 154 -12.47 10.64 5.06
CA LYS A 154 -13.81 10.05 4.96
C LYS A 154 -14.82 11.18 4.86
N GLU A 155 -15.42 11.33 3.72
CA GLU A 155 -16.47 12.32 3.49
C GLU A 155 -17.82 11.63 3.40
N TYR A 156 -18.33 11.13 4.53
CA TYR A 156 -19.66 10.51 4.58
C TYR A 156 -20.79 11.49 4.83
N GLU A 157 -20.47 12.66 5.37
CA GLU A 157 -21.48 13.58 5.91
C GLU A 157 -21.95 14.61 4.90
N ASN A 158 -21.22 14.86 3.83
CA ASN A 158 -21.58 15.89 2.86
C ASN A 158 -22.02 15.35 1.50
N ARG A 159 -23.05 14.52 1.53
CA ARG A 159 -23.64 13.99 0.29
C ARG A 159 -24.28 15.08 -0.59
N GLY A 160 -24.60 16.25 -0.03
CA GLY A 160 -25.09 17.39 -0.80
C GLY A 160 -24.09 17.87 -1.86
N LEU A 161 -22.84 18.14 -1.46
CA LEU A 161 -21.79 18.60 -2.39
C LEU A 161 -21.48 17.56 -3.48
N LEU A 162 -21.40 16.28 -3.09
CA LEU A 162 -21.20 15.19 -4.04
C LEU A 162 -22.41 15.05 -4.98
N GLY A 163 -23.63 15.14 -4.44
CA GLY A 163 -24.85 15.04 -5.24
C GLY A 163 -24.96 16.15 -6.28
N SER A 164 -24.68 17.40 -5.93
CA SER A 164 -24.65 18.51 -6.89
C SER A 164 -23.59 18.31 -7.97
N PHE A 165 -22.41 17.78 -7.61
CA PHE A 165 -21.37 17.48 -8.60
C PHE A 165 -21.77 16.32 -9.53
N GLN A 166 -22.36 15.27 -9.00
CA GLN A 166 -22.85 14.14 -9.78
C GLN A 166 -23.97 14.56 -10.73
N PHE A 167 -24.88 15.43 -10.28
CA PHE A 167 -25.95 15.97 -11.10
C PHE A 167 -25.38 16.81 -12.27
N ALA A 168 -24.49 17.77 -11.99
CA ALA A 168 -23.86 18.58 -13.03
C ALA A 168 -23.10 17.72 -14.05
N ALA A 169 -22.39 16.70 -13.58
CA ALA A 169 -21.68 15.79 -14.45
C ALA A 169 -22.59 14.94 -15.33
N GLU A 170 -23.71 14.46 -14.79
CA GLU A 170 -24.71 13.69 -15.55
C GLU A 170 -25.38 14.56 -16.63
N GLU A 171 -25.71 15.83 -16.32
CA GLU A 171 -26.26 16.80 -17.28
C GLU A 171 -25.30 17.07 -18.44
N ILE A 172 -24.01 17.25 -18.17
CA ILE A 172 -23.00 17.58 -19.20
C ILE A 172 -22.55 16.36 -20.00
N THR A 173 -22.31 15.22 -19.31
CA THR A 173 -21.70 14.06 -19.96
C THR A 173 -22.69 12.98 -20.36
N GLY A 174 -23.93 13.04 -19.85
CA GLY A 174 -24.93 11.98 -19.98
C GLY A 174 -24.57 10.69 -19.24
N ASN A 175 -23.54 10.69 -18.39
CA ASN A 175 -23.06 9.53 -17.67
C ASN A 175 -23.00 9.77 -16.17
N LYS A 176 -23.33 8.75 -15.40
CA LYS A 176 -23.12 8.76 -13.95
C LYS A 176 -21.65 8.66 -13.62
N ILE A 177 -21.19 9.48 -12.68
CA ILE A 177 -19.84 9.41 -12.14
C ILE A 177 -19.76 8.30 -11.09
N ALA A 178 -18.76 7.45 -11.20
CA ALA A 178 -18.46 6.43 -10.21
C ALA A 178 -17.73 7.05 -9.01
N GLU A 179 -18.14 6.67 -7.81
CA GLU A 179 -17.38 6.91 -6.59
C GLU A 179 -16.26 5.88 -6.50
N THR A 180 -15.08 6.31 -6.09
CA THR A 180 -13.93 5.42 -5.86
C THR A 180 -13.26 5.75 -4.55
N SER A 181 -12.60 4.78 -3.97
CA SER A 181 -11.78 4.96 -2.77
C SER A 181 -10.33 4.64 -3.06
N THR A 182 -9.41 5.39 -2.46
CA THR A 182 -7.96 5.22 -2.64
C THR A 182 -7.27 5.00 -1.31
N PHE A 183 -6.11 4.33 -1.36
CA PHE A 183 -5.19 4.18 -0.23
C PHE A 183 -4.19 5.34 -0.11
N GLU A 184 -4.21 6.26 -1.03
CA GLU A 184 -3.27 7.36 -1.04
C GLU A 184 -3.66 8.43 -0.03
N THR A 185 -2.66 9.10 0.52
CA THR A 185 -2.87 10.29 1.33
C THR A 185 -3.46 11.39 0.47
N HIS A 186 -4.68 11.81 0.79
CA HIS A 186 -5.39 12.81 0.06
C HIS A 186 -5.30 14.18 0.75
N LEU A 187 -5.14 15.26 -0.03
CA LEU A 187 -5.09 16.61 0.51
C LEU A 187 -6.36 16.95 1.31
N CYS A 188 -7.52 16.47 0.87
CA CYS A 188 -8.78 16.65 1.59
C CYS A 188 -8.73 16.09 3.02
N GLY A 189 -8.09 14.93 3.23
CA GLY A 189 -7.89 14.37 4.56
C GLY A 189 -7.08 15.29 5.46
N VAL A 190 -5.99 15.84 4.95
CA VAL A 190 -5.13 16.78 5.68
C VAL A 190 -5.85 18.08 6.01
N LEU A 191 -6.64 18.61 5.09
CA LEU A 191 -7.44 19.82 5.30
C LEU A 191 -8.55 19.59 6.32
N LYS A 192 -9.26 18.46 6.24
CA LYS A 192 -10.33 18.07 7.17
C LYS A 192 -9.81 17.85 8.59
N ASP A 193 -8.62 17.26 8.74
CA ASP A 193 -7.95 17.07 10.03
C ASP A 193 -7.65 18.42 10.71
N ARG A 194 -7.30 19.44 9.92
CA ARG A 194 -7.02 20.78 10.43
C ARG A 194 -8.26 21.63 10.70
N ASN A 195 -9.29 21.42 9.91
CA ASN A 195 -10.57 22.12 10.05
C ASN A 195 -11.72 21.18 9.69
N ASN A 196 -12.34 20.61 10.71
CA ASN A 196 -13.40 19.62 10.58
C ASN A 196 -14.71 20.19 10.02
N SER A 197 -14.87 21.52 9.99
CA SER A 197 -16.05 22.16 9.40
C SER A 197 -16.00 22.27 7.86
N LEU A 198 -14.87 21.99 7.22
CA LEU A 198 -14.76 22.06 5.78
C LEU A 198 -15.59 20.96 5.10
N SER A 199 -16.37 21.34 4.13
CA SER A 199 -16.98 20.44 3.15
C SER A 199 -16.03 20.31 1.96
N LEU A 200 -15.61 19.08 1.65
CA LEU A 200 -14.57 18.84 0.67
C LEU A 200 -15.04 17.81 -0.36
N LEU A 201 -14.70 18.04 -1.60
CA LEU A 201 -14.92 17.14 -2.72
C LEU A 201 -13.60 16.98 -3.49
N SER A 202 -13.30 15.76 -3.91
CA SER A 202 -12.21 15.48 -4.83
C SER A 202 -12.73 14.69 -6.01
N PHE A 203 -12.33 15.09 -7.18
CA PHE A 203 -12.71 14.43 -8.43
C PHE A 203 -11.51 14.31 -9.37
N GLY A 204 -11.51 13.27 -10.18
CA GLY A 204 -10.54 13.06 -11.25
C GLY A 204 -11.09 13.55 -12.58
N LEU A 205 -10.26 14.18 -13.38
CA LEU A 205 -10.59 14.58 -14.74
C LEU A 205 -10.15 13.53 -15.73
N ASN A 206 -11.00 13.26 -16.73
CA ASN A 206 -10.60 12.44 -17.87
C ASN A 206 -9.84 13.33 -18.89
N TYR A 207 -8.58 13.02 -19.12
CA TYR A 207 -7.72 13.76 -20.06
C TYR A 207 -8.22 13.80 -21.49
N ASN A 208 -9.11 12.90 -21.88
CA ASN A 208 -9.69 12.85 -23.21
C ASN A 208 -10.95 13.70 -23.38
N CYS A 209 -11.47 14.29 -22.30
CA CYS A 209 -12.75 15.03 -22.25
C CYS A 209 -12.61 16.32 -21.46
N TRP A 210 -11.62 17.16 -21.81
CA TRP A 210 -11.36 18.43 -21.09
C TRP A 210 -12.53 19.40 -21.13
N ASP A 211 -13.24 19.50 -22.25
CA ASP A 211 -14.38 20.41 -22.40
C ASP A 211 -15.53 19.97 -21.51
N ASP A 212 -15.85 18.67 -21.46
CA ASP A 212 -16.88 18.12 -20.58
C ASP A 212 -16.53 18.31 -19.11
N ALA A 213 -15.26 18.09 -18.75
CA ALA A 213 -14.77 18.31 -17.40
C ALA A 213 -14.87 19.77 -16.98
N ALA A 214 -14.49 20.72 -17.85
CA ALA A 214 -14.60 22.15 -17.60
C ALA A 214 -16.07 22.58 -17.46
N ASN A 215 -16.93 22.15 -18.34
CA ASN A 215 -18.36 22.46 -18.29
C ASN A 215 -19.03 21.87 -17.04
N THR A 216 -18.68 20.65 -16.63
CA THR A 216 -19.15 20.04 -15.39
C THR A 216 -18.76 20.88 -14.16
N ILE A 217 -17.51 21.39 -14.12
CA ILE A 217 -17.07 22.27 -13.02
C ILE A 217 -17.85 23.58 -13.01
N ILE A 218 -18.08 24.17 -14.16
CA ILE A 218 -18.85 25.43 -14.27
C ILE A 218 -20.27 25.24 -13.77
N GLU A 219 -20.97 24.22 -14.29
CA GLU A 219 -22.34 23.89 -13.87
C GLU A 219 -22.44 23.63 -12.38
N PHE A 220 -21.50 22.84 -11.82
CA PHE A 220 -21.43 22.57 -10.40
C PHE A 220 -21.21 23.84 -9.56
N LEU A 221 -20.34 24.77 -10.01
CA LEU A 221 -20.11 26.04 -9.30
C LEU A 221 -21.33 26.97 -9.37
N GLU A 222 -22.05 26.96 -10.47
CA GLU A 222 -23.30 27.73 -10.61
C GLU A 222 -24.39 27.20 -9.66
N ASP A 223 -24.52 25.88 -9.56
CA ASP A 223 -25.52 25.22 -8.69
C ASP A 223 -25.24 25.52 -7.21
N ILE A 224 -24.02 25.35 -6.70
CA ILE A 224 -23.70 25.66 -5.31
C ILE A 224 -23.81 27.14 -4.99
N THR A 225 -23.46 28.02 -5.94
CA THR A 225 -23.58 29.47 -5.74
C THR A 225 -25.07 29.88 -5.66
N ALA A 226 -25.91 29.29 -6.48
CA ALA A 226 -27.36 29.52 -6.42
C ALA A 226 -27.97 29.03 -5.10
N ALA A 227 -27.56 27.87 -4.61
CA ALA A 227 -27.98 27.34 -3.31
C ALA A 227 -27.57 28.22 -2.14
N ASP A 228 -26.36 28.76 -2.14
CA ASP A 228 -25.85 29.71 -1.13
C ASP A 228 -26.67 31.01 -1.12
N ILE A 229 -26.98 31.54 -2.27
CA ILE A 229 -27.83 32.76 -2.40
C ILE A 229 -29.24 32.50 -1.83
N VAL A 230 -29.85 31.36 -2.17
CA VAL A 230 -31.16 31.00 -1.64
C VAL A 230 -31.13 30.86 -0.13
N SER A 231 -30.10 30.19 0.45
CA SER A 231 -29.99 30.03 1.89
C SER A 231 -29.74 31.35 2.65
N GLN A 232 -29.03 32.28 2.06
CA GLN A 232 -28.76 33.61 2.66
C GLN A 232 -29.96 34.53 2.64
N TYR A 233 -30.79 34.49 1.60
CA TYR A 233 -31.90 35.44 1.42
C TYR A 233 -33.25 34.90 1.82
N PHE A 234 -33.48 33.60 1.80
CA PHE A 234 -34.79 33.00 2.06
C PHE A 234 -34.84 32.16 3.34
N GLY A 235 -33.69 31.94 4.02
CA GLY A 235 -33.60 31.09 5.20
C GLY A 235 -33.82 29.62 4.86
N ALA A 236 -33.02 28.74 5.41
CA ALA A 236 -33.31 27.32 5.38
C ALA A 236 -34.52 27.07 6.28
N GLU A 237 -35.65 26.59 5.75
CA GLU A 237 -36.74 25.98 6.51
C GLU A 237 -36.34 24.63 7.08
#